data_6c7bb4ab331cece0d02734e285c0d0c1
#
_entry.id   6c7bb4ab331cece0d02734e285c0d0c1
#
_cell.length_a   1.000
_cell.length_b   1.000
_cell.length_c   1.000
_cell.angle_alpha   90.00
_cell.angle_beta   90.00
_cell.angle_gamma   90.00
#
_symmetry.space_group_name_H-M   'P 1'
#
loop_
_entity.id
_entity.type
_entity.pdbx_description
1 polymer ?
#
loop_
_entity_poly.entity_id
_entity_poly.type
_entity_poly.pdbx_seq_one_letter_code
_entity_poly.pdbx_strand_id
1 'polypeptide(L)'
;MQATLPIFFVPHGAPTFALRPGAAGAAMAAAASALPRPRAILIVSPHWETAVATVGFAERPEILYDFGGFPQELYTLRYPATGCPEAAAQVVDAIAAAGLPVRQDPQRGLDHGAWVPLRLMFPDADIPVIPISLPSQGGSRPW
;
A
#
# COMPACT_ATOMS: atom_id res chain seq x y z
N MET A 1 5.78 -25.96 -7.33
CA MET A 1 6.32 -25.01 -6.32
C MET A 1 5.86 -23.61 -6.65
N GLN A 2 5.15 -22.98 -5.74
CA GLN A 2 4.81 -21.56 -5.90
C GLN A 2 6.08 -20.75 -5.62
N ALA A 3 6.44 -19.85 -6.54
CA ALA A 3 7.54 -18.92 -6.31
C ALA A 3 7.13 -17.94 -5.19
N THR A 4 8.03 -17.75 -4.23
CA THR A 4 7.84 -16.73 -3.19
C THR A 4 8.02 -15.36 -3.82
N LEU A 5 7.00 -14.49 -3.68
CA LEU A 5 7.10 -13.11 -4.13
C LEU A 5 7.94 -12.28 -3.17
N PRO A 6 8.72 -11.33 -3.68
CA PRO A 6 9.58 -10.52 -2.83
C PRO A 6 8.82 -9.48 -2.01
N ILE A 7 9.49 -8.97 -0.98
CA ILE A 7 9.08 -7.78 -0.25
C ILE A 7 9.93 -6.63 -0.78
N PHE A 8 9.27 -5.54 -1.17
CA PHE A 8 9.95 -4.33 -1.61
C PHE A 8 9.89 -3.23 -0.56
N PHE A 9 10.97 -2.52 -0.41
CA PHE A 9 11.00 -1.24 0.26
C PHE A 9 11.22 -0.18 -0.81
N VAL A 10 10.20 0.64 -1.06
CA VAL A 10 10.20 1.58 -2.18
C VAL A 10 9.98 3.02 -1.71
N PRO A 11 10.58 4.01 -2.40
CA PRO A 11 10.28 5.40 -2.11
C PRO A 11 8.91 5.78 -2.67
N HIS A 12 8.17 6.65 -1.97
CA HIS A 12 6.98 7.30 -2.53
C HIS A 12 7.24 8.78 -2.88
N GLY A 13 8.34 9.36 -2.38
CA GLY A 13 8.71 10.73 -2.61
C GLY A 13 7.67 11.74 -2.10
N ALA A 14 7.75 12.96 -2.57
CA ALA A 14 6.65 13.91 -2.46
C ALA A 14 5.52 13.49 -3.43
N PRO A 15 4.27 13.95 -3.26
CA PRO A 15 3.18 13.61 -4.18
C PRO A 15 3.49 13.87 -5.65
N THR A 16 4.32 14.86 -5.95
CA THR A 16 4.80 15.18 -7.31
C THR A 16 5.61 14.07 -7.96
N PHE A 17 6.11 13.11 -7.18
CA PHE A 17 6.78 11.92 -7.70
C PHE A 17 5.89 11.13 -8.67
N ALA A 18 4.57 11.17 -8.47
CA ALA A 18 3.61 10.54 -9.39
C ALA A 18 3.64 11.16 -10.79
N LEU A 19 3.99 12.46 -10.90
CA LEU A 19 4.04 13.18 -12.16
C LEU A 19 5.44 13.15 -12.80
N ARG A 20 6.47 13.06 -11.98
CA ARG A 20 7.88 13.12 -12.40
C ARG A 20 8.69 12.03 -11.72
N PRO A 21 8.44 10.76 -12.07
CA PRO A 21 9.07 9.63 -11.38
C PRO A 21 10.55 9.45 -11.71
N GLY A 22 11.02 9.94 -12.85
CA GLY A 22 12.41 9.85 -13.24
C GLY A 22 12.96 8.43 -13.28
N ALA A 23 14.25 8.28 -13.06
CA ALA A 23 14.96 6.99 -13.08
C ALA A 23 14.48 6.06 -11.97
N ALA A 24 14.18 6.58 -10.78
CA ALA A 24 13.66 5.77 -9.67
C ALA A 24 12.31 5.14 -10.02
N GLY A 25 11.39 5.92 -10.60
CA GLY A 25 10.10 5.40 -11.03
C GLY A 25 10.24 4.35 -12.15
N ALA A 26 11.14 4.56 -13.10
CA ALA A 26 11.41 3.59 -14.14
C ALA A 26 11.97 2.27 -13.57
N ALA A 27 12.86 2.35 -12.58
CA ALA A 27 13.41 1.17 -11.91
C ALA A 27 12.34 0.41 -11.12
N MET A 28 11.44 1.12 -10.44
CA MET A 28 10.31 0.53 -9.72
C MET A 28 9.36 -0.20 -10.67
N ALA A 29 9.02 0.43 -11.80
CA ALA A 29 8.16 -0.19 -12.81
C ALA A 29 8.81 -1.45 -13.41
N ALA A 30 10.10 -1.41 -13.71
CA ALA A 30 10.84 -2.55 -14.23
C ALA A 30 10.88 -3.70 -13.23
N ALA A 31 11.12 -3.41 -11.95
CA ALA A 31 11.13 -4.42 -10.89
C ALA A 31 9.77 -5.13 -10.77
N ALA A 32 8.68 -4.37 -10.82
CA ALA A 32 7.32 -4.92 -10.76
C ALA A 32 7.00 -5.77 -11.99
N SER A 33 7.35 -5.31 -13.19
CA SER A 33 7.06 -6.03 -14.44
C SER A 33 7.82 -7.35 -14.57
N ALA A 34 8.94 -7.49 -13.86
CA ALA A 34 9.72 -8.72 -13.84
C ALA A 34 9.13 -9.80 -12.93
N LEU A 35 8.14 -9.48 -12.12
CA LEU A 35 7.53 -10.43 -11.18
C LEU A 35 6.45 -11.28 -11.85
N PRO A 36 6.23 -12.52 -11.36
CA PRO A 36 4.97 -13.19 -11.60
C PRO A 36 3.82 -12.32 -11.07
N ARG A 37 2.67 -12.41 -11.73
CA ARG A 37 1.51 -11.63 -11.31
C ARG A 37 1.09 -12.02 -9.88
N PRO A 38 1.12 -11.11 -8.91
CA PRO A 38 0.62 -11.40 -7.57
C PRO A 38 -0.90 -11.48 -7.55
N ARG A 39 -1.47 -12.22 -6.60
CA ARG A 39 -2.92 -12.27 -6.40
C ARG A 39 -3.45 -11.09 -5.60
N ALA A 40 -2.60 -10.48 -4.79
CA ALA A 40 -2.89 -9.28 -4.01
C ALA A 40 -1.58 -8.57 -3.68
N ILE A 41 -1.69 -7.29 -3.41
CA ILE A 41 -0.58 -6.45 -2.96
C ILE A 41 -0.88 -5.99 -1.54
N LEU A 42 0.03 -6.31 -0.61
CA LEU A 42 0.00 -5.75 0.74
C LEU A 42 0.85 -4.49 0.72
N ILE A 43 0.31 -3.38 1.19
CA ILE A 43 1.04 -2.13 1.22
C ILE A 43 1.00 -1.47 2.60
N VAL A 44 2.19 -1.12 3.10
CA VAL A 44 2.34 -0.38 4.33
C VAL A 44 2.84 1.01 3.98
N SER A 45 2.08 2.03 4.33
CA SER A 45 2.45 3.42 4.11
C SER A 45 2.83 4.08 5.43
N PRO A 46 3.89 4.92 5.46
CA PRO A 46 4.24 5.67 6.65
C PRO A 46 3.20 6.76 7.00
N HIS A 47 2.25 7.03 6.10
CA HIS A 47 1.19 8.00 6.32
C HIS A 47 -0.07 7.40 6.96
N TRP A 48 -0.06 6.12 7.27
CA TRP A 48 -1.13 5.50 8.03
C TRP A 48 -0.57 4.82 9.26
N GLU A 49 -0.63 5.54 10.37
CA GLU A 49 -0.19 5.07 11.68
C GLU A 49 -1.41 4.93 12.59
N THR A 50 -1.49 3.83 13.30
CA THR A 50 -2.58 3.53 14.25
C THR A 50 -1.99 2.98 15.54
N ALA A 51 -2.75 3.04 16.63
CA ALA A 51 -2.29 2.49 17.91
C ALA A 51 -2.01 0.98 17.81
N VAL A 52 -2.88 0.27 17.14
CA VAL A 52 -2.79 -1.18 16.91
C VAL A 52 -2.75 -1.45 15.42
N ALA A 53 -1.94 -2.39 14.97
CA ALA A 53 -1.87 -2.77 13.56
C ALA A 53 -3.28 -3.00 12.99
N THR A 54 -3.58 -2.33 11.90
CA THR A 54 -4.92 -2.33 11.31
C THR A 54 -4.84 -2.69 9.84
N VAL A 55 -5.71 -3.56 9.39
CA VAL A 55 -5.76 -4.06 8.01
C VAL A 55 -7.00 -3.48 7.33
N GLY A 56 -6.83 -2.93 6.14
CA GLY A 56 -7.91 -2.39 5.33
C GLY A 56 -8.75 -3.47 4.69
N PHE A 57 -10.06 -3.41 4.89
CA PHE A 57 -11.06 -4.37 4.39
C PHE A 57 -12.00 -3.77 3.34
N ALA A 58 -11.77 -2.54 2.91
CA ALA A 58 -12.61 -1.92 1.89
C ALA A 58 -12.57 -2.72 0.60
N GLU A 59 -13.74 -3.03 0.02
CA GLU A 59 -13.82 -3.69 -1.29
C GLU A 59 -13.35 -2.79 -2.42
N ARG A 60 -13.53 -1.47 -2.25
CA ARG A 60 -13.11 -0.43 -3.19
C ARG A 60 -12.47 0.71 -2.43
N PRO A 61 -11.20 0.56 -2.01
CA PRO A 61 -10.54 1.61 -1.25
C PRO A 61 -10.43 2.89 -2.09
N GLU A 62 -10.91 3.99 -1.53
CA GLU A 62 -10.83 5.30 -2.17
C GLU A 62 -9.39 5.80 -2.19
N ILE A 63 -9.05 6.58 -3.20
CA ILE A 63 -7.79 7.30 -3.21
C ILE A 63 -7.89 8.49 -2.23
N LEU A 64 -6.88 8.64 -1.39
CA LEU A 64 -6.80 9.75 -0.45
C LEU A 64 -5.77 10.76 -0.96
N TYR A 65 -6.21 12.00 -1.08
CA TYR A 65 -5.33 13.13 -1.41
C TYR A 65 -4.92 13.81 -0.10
N ASP A 66 -4.12 13.10 0.68
CA ASP A 66 -3.71 13.46 2.05
C ASP A 66 -2.56 14.48 2.06
N PHE A 67 -2.62 15.46 1.19
CA PHE A 67 -1.64 16.52 1.02
C PHE A 67 -2.32 17.79 0.52
N GLY A 68 -1.67 18.94 0.72
CA GLY A 68 -2.16 20.24 0.25
C GLY A 68 -1.02 21.07 -0.33
N GLY A 69 -1.38 22.11 -1.09
CA GLY A 69 -0.39 23.03 -1.67
C GLY A 69 0.39 22.48 -2.85
N PHE A 70 -0.08 21.39 -3.47
CA PHE A 70 0.54 20.80 -4.65
C PHE A 70 -0.21 21.16 -5.93
N PRO A 71 0.39 20.94 -7.12
CA PRO A 71 -0.26 21.22 -8.39
C PRO A 71 -1.62 20.53 -8.52
N GLN A 72 -2.59 21.24 -9.10
CA GLN A 72 -3.95 20.74 -9.27
C GLN A 72 -4.03 19.40 -10.02
N GLU A 73 -3.11 19.17 -10.91
CA GLU A 73 -2.99 17.93 -11.68
C GLU A 73 -2.94 16.68 -10.79
N LEU A 74 -2.28 16.75 -9.62
CA LEU A 74 -2.18 15.62 -8.68
C LEU A 74 -3.54 15.18 -8.16
N TYR A 75 -4.46 16.13 -7.95
CA TYR A 75 -5.80 15.83 -7.43
C TYR A 75 -6.72 15.20 -8.48
N THR A 76 -6.29 15.09 -9.72
CA THR A 76 -7.02 14.44 -10.80
C THR A 76 -6.56 13.00 -11.06
N LEU A 77 -5.45 12.60 -10.47
CA LEU A 77 -4.94 11.23 -10.61
C LEU A 77 -5.88 10.23 -9.95
N ARG A 78 -5.98 9.05 -10.54
CA ARG A 78 -6.82 7.95 -10.06
C ARG A 78 -5.99 6.68 -9.93
N TYR A 79 -6.40 5.84 -9.00
CA TYR A 79 -5.89 4.49 -8.86
C TYR A 79 -7.04 3.55 -8.42
N PRO A 80 -7.88 3.10 -9.36
CA PRO A 80 -9.12 2.40 -9.05
C PRO A 80 -8.93 0.90 -8.77
N ALA A 81 -7.94 0.54 -7.97
CA ALA A 81 -7.76 -0.83 -7.54
C ALA A 81 -8.88 -1.26 -6.59
N THR A 82 -9.25 -2.53 -6.65
CA THR A 82 -10.13 -3.12 -5.65
C THR A 82 -9.35 -3.52 -4.41
N GLY A 83 -10.07 -3.72 -3.30
CA GLY A 83 -9.56 -4.47 -2.16
C GLY A 83 -9.87 -5.95 -2.29
N CYS A 84 -9.50 -6.72 -1.27
CA CYS A 84 -9.80 -8.14 -1.20
C CYS A 84 -10.03 -8.54 0.26
N PRO A 85 -11.28 -8.49 0.76
CA PRO A 85 -11.57 -8.84 2.15
C PRO A 85 -11.14 -10.25 2.54
N GLU A 86 -11.20 -11.21 1.63
CA GLU A 86 -10.74 -12.58 1.89
C GLU A 86 -9.23 -12.64 2.18
N ALA A 87 -8.44 -11.98 1.36
CA ALA A 87 -6.99 -11.91 1.58
C ALA A 87 -6.66 -11.06 2.81
N ALA A 88 -7.42 -9.99 3.05
CA ALA A 88 -7.28 -9.17 4.26
C ALA A 88 -7.52 -10.00 5.53
N ALA A 89 -8.50 -10.89 5.52
CA ALA A 89 -8.74 -11.80 6.64
C ALA A 89 -7.55 -12.73 6.89
N GLN A 90 -6.89 -13.22 5.85
CA GLN A 90 -5.67 -14.02 5.98
C GLN A 90 -4.53 -13.22 6.59
N VAL A 91 -4.41 -11.94 6.25
CA VAL A 91 -3.42 -11.03 6.83
C VAL A 91 -3.68 -10.83 8.33
N VAL A 92 -4.94 -10.61 8.71
CA VAL A 92 -5.34 -10.51 10.13
C VAL A 92 -4.95 -11.78 10.88
N ASP A 93 -5.26 -12.94 10.34
CA ASP A 93 -4.93 -14.22 10.97
C ASP A 93 -3.41 -14.39 11.13
N ALA A 94 -2.64 -13.99 10.14
CA ALA A 94 -1.17 -14.07 10.20
C ALA A 94 -0.58 -13.14 11.27
N ILE A 95 -1.09 -11.92 11.38
CA ILE A 95 -0.66 -10.96 12.40
C ILE A 95 -1.01 -11.48 13.81
N ALA A 96 -2.23 -11.98 13.98
CA ALA A 96 -2.66 -12.55 15.24
C ALA A 96 -1.83 -13.79 15.63
N ALA A 97 -1.52 -14.66 14.67
CA ALA A 97 -0.69 -15.83 14.89
C ALA A 97 0.74 -15.47 15.30
N ALA A 98 1.23 -14.29 14.90
CA ALA A 98 2.52 -13.75 15.33
C ALA A 98 2.47 -13.17 16.77
N GLY A 99 1.33 -13.21 17.43
CA GLY A 99 1.17 -12.70 18.79
C GLY A 99 0.96 -11.19 18.88
N LEU A 100 0.61 -10.55 17.77
CA LEU A 100 0.38 -9.10 17.73
C LEU A 100 -1.12 -8.80 17.74
N PRO A 101 -1.55 -7.75 18.45
CA PRO A 101 -2.92 -7.27 18.34
C PRO A 101 -3.16 -6.72 16.93
N VAL A 102 -4.37 -6.92 16.42
CA VAL A 102 -4.72 -6.51 15.06
C VAL A 102 -6.20 -6.10 15.00
N ARG A 103 -6.49 -5.08 14.20
CA ARG A 103 -7.84 -4.57 13.93
C ARG A 103 -8.15 -4.57 12.45
N GLN A 104 -9.41 -4.41 12.13
CA GLN A 104 -9.92 -4.30 10.77
C GLN A 104 -10.52 -2.91 10.56
N ASP A 105 -10.25 -2.30 9.41
CA ASP A 105 -10.89 -1.05 9.00
C ASP A 105 -11.64 -1.28 7.68
N PRO A 106 -12.97 -1.25 7.68
CA PRO A 106 -13.76 -1.51 6.47
C PRO A 106 -13.79 -0.34 5.49
N GLN A 107 -13.21 0.81 5.85
CA GLN A 107 -13.35 2.04 5.07
C GLN A 107 -12.03 2.65 4.61
N ARG A 108 -10.90 2.23 5.18
CA ARG A 108 -9.62 2.86 4.87
C ARG A 108 -9.31 2.82 3.38
N GLY A 109 -9.05 4.00 2.80
CA GLY A 109 -8.57 4.17 1.44
C GLY A 109 -7.06 4.08 1.32
N LEU A 110 -6.54 4.49 0.17
CA LEU A 110 -5.11 4.49 -0.13
C LEU A 110 -4.58 5.92 -0.08
N ASP A 111 -3.70 6.21 0.86
CA ASP A 111 -2.99 7.48 0.94
C ASP A 111 -1.89 7.59 -0.13
N HIS A 112 -1.26 8.76 -0.28
CA HIS A 112 -0.27 8.96 -1.33
C HIS A 112 1.00 8.09 -1.15
N GLY A 113 1.33 7.71 0.06
CA GLY A 113 2.42 6.76 0.30
C GLY A 113 2.13 5.37 -0.24
N ALA A 114 0.85 5.04 -0.45
CA ALA A 114 0.40 3.82 -1.06
C ALA A 114 0.16 3.98 -2.57
N TRP A 115 -0.70 4.90 -2.99
CA TRP A 115 -1.11 4.95 -4.39
C TRP A 115 -0.03 5.49 -5.34
N VAL A 116 0.91 6.32 -4.87
CA VAL A 116 1.99 6.81 -5.73
C VAL A 116 2.89 5.68 -6.20
N PRO A 117 3.50 4.86 -5.31
CA PRO A 117 4.30 3.73 -5.78
C PRO A 117 3.48 2.69 -6.53
N LEU A 118 2.25 2.42 -6.13
CA LEU A 118 1.39 1.47 -6.83
C LEU A 118 1.09 1.90 -8.27
N ARG A 119 0.83 3.18 -8.47
CA ARG A 119 0.59 3.75 -9.77
C ARG A 119 1.81 3.62 -10.69
N LEU A 120 3.01 3.70 -10.15
CA LEU A 120 4.27 3.53 -10.90
C LEU A 120 4.59 2.05 -11.19
N MET A 121 4.35 1.18 -10.22
CA MET A 121 4.72 -0.24 -10.32
C MET A 121 3.65 -1.11 -10.96
N PHE A 122 2.39 -0.83 -10.70
CA PHE A 122 1.23 -1.58 -11.19
C PHE A 122 0.19 -0.61 -11.76
N PRO A 123 0.50 0.05 -12.88
CA PRO A 123 -0.30 1.17 -13.40
C PRO A 123 -1.71 0.77 -13.85
N ASP A 124 -1.96 -0.49 -14.15
CA ASP A 124 -3.27 -0.96 -14.62
C ASP A 124 -4.30 -1.09 -13.49
N ALA A 125 -3.88 -0.98 -12.23
CA ALA A 125 -4.73 -1.07 -11.05
C ALA A 125 -5.64 -2.31 -11.04
N ASP A 126 -5.15 -3.41 -11.56
CA ASP A 126 -5.92 -4.65 -11.79
C ASP A 126 -5.57 -5.76 -10.78
N ILE A 127 -4.74 -5.46 -9.78
CA ILE A 127 -4.40 -6.36 -8.69
C ILE A 127 -4.99 -5.78 -7.40
N PRO A 128 -5.74 -6.58 -6.62
CA PRO A 128 -6.30 -6.09 -5.37
C PRO A 128 -5.24 -5.60 -4.39
N VAL A 129 -5.54 -4.52 -3.67
CA VAL A 129 -4.63 -3.88 -2.72
C VAL A 129 -5.19 -3.95 -1.31
N ILE A 130 -4.35 -4.32 -0.36
CA ILE A 130 -4.68 -4.39 1.05
C ILE A 130 -3.73 -3.46 1.80
N PRO A 131 -4.20 -2.28 2.25
CA PRO A 131 -3.39 -1.40 3.07
C PRO A 131 -3.29 -1.93 4.49
N ILE A 132 -2.12 -1.77 5.10
CA ILE A 132 -1.85 -2.16 6.49
C ILE A 132 -1.20 -0.97 7.16
N SER A 133 -1.66 -0.62 8.36
CA SER A 133 -1.10 0.49 9.12
C SER A 133 0.19 0.12 9.85
N LEU A 134 0.97 1.14 10.18
CA LEU A 134 2.08 1.03 11.11
C LEU A 134 1.56 1.16 12.54
N PRO A 135 1.79 0.19 13.43
CA PRO A 135 1.36 0.31 14.82
C PRO A 135 2.31 1.21 15.61
N SER A 136 1.75 2.18 16.34
CA SER A 136 2.52 3.03 17.25
C SER A 136 2.72 2.41 18.63
N GLN A 137 1.88 1.45 19.01
CA GLN A 137 1.93 0.71 20.28
C GLN A 137 2.56 -0.67 20.13
N GLY A 138 3.51 -0.84 19.28
CA GLY A 138 4.29 -2.06 19.24
C GLY A 138 5.66 -1.73 19.78
N GLY A 139 5.85 -1.89 21.10
CA GLY A 139 7.03 -1.47 21.79
C GLY A 139 8.28 -1.40 20.92
N SER A 140 8.78 -0.21 20.73
CA SER A 140 10.13 -0.02 20.24
C SER A 140 11.06 -0.79 21.16
N ARG A 141 11.41 -2.00 20.78
CA ARG A 141 12.62 -2.58 21.38
C ARG A 141 13.76 -1.64 20.95
N PRO A 142 14.50 -1.06 21.89
CA PRO A 142 15.69 -0.33 21.50
C PRO A 142 16.58 -1.28 20.72
N TRP A 143 16.98 -0.84 19.56
CA TRP A 143 17.96 -1.53 18.70
C TRP A 143 19.30 -1.65 19.41
#